data_a6689694c13d400a36a96a5b334136f5
#
_entry.id   a6689694c13d400a36a96a5b334136f5
#
_cell.length_a   1.000
_cell.length_b   1.000
_cell.length_c   1.000
_cell.angle_alpha   90.00
_cell.angle_beta   90.00
_cell.angle_gamma   90.00
#
_symmetry.space_group_name_H-M   'P 1'
#
loop_
_entity.id
_entity.type
_entity.pdbx_description
1 polymer ?
#
loop_
_entity_poly.entity_id
_entity_poly.type
_entity_poly.pdbx_seq_one_letter_code
_entity_poly.pdbx_strand_id
1 'polypeptide(L)'
;VDVSITDAPDSRRYEARVGGELAAIAEYLPAEGTVVFTHTEVFDGFEGRGVASALIRSALDDVRRKELSVLPVCPFVAQFVERHPEEYADLVHEVRSRPVRD
;
A
#
# COMPACT_ATOMS: atom_id res chain seq x y z
N VAL A 1 20.02 -1.26 -3.77
CA VAL A 1 19.60 -2.33 -2.87
C VAL A 1 18.44 -3.08 -3.50
N ASP A 2 18.58 -4.38 -3.58
CA ASP A 2 17.54 -5.21 -4.17
C ASP A 2 16.45 -5.46 -3.15
N VAL A 3 15.28 -4.96 -3.43
CA VAL A 3 14.12 -5.18 -2.59
C VAL A 3 13.16 -6.08 -3.34
N SER A 4 12.80 -7.17 -2.72
CA SER A 4 11.84 -8.11 -3.29
C SER A 4 10.50 -7.90 -2.60
N ILE A 5 9.45 -7.66 -3.36
CA ILE A 5 8.16 -7.35 -2.79
C ILE A 5 7.14 -8.36 -3.28
N THR A 6 6.42 -8.95 -2.33
CA THR A 6 5.42 -9.97 -2.65
C THR A 6 4.15 -9.70 -1.85
N ASP A 7 3.03 -10.10 -2.41
CA ASP A 7 1.76 -10.10 -1.72
C ASP A 7 1.66 -11.42 -0.96
N ALA A 8 1.40 -11.36 0.32
CA ALA A 8 1.18 -12.52 1.18
C ALA A 8 -0.27 -12.50 1.66
N PRO A 9 -1.21 -12.92 0.83
CA PRO A 9 -2.63 -12.76 1.16
C PRO A 9 -3.06 -13.56 2.39
N ASP A 10 -2.40 -14.67 2.68
CA ASP A 10 -2.73 -15.44 3.88
C ASP A 10 -2.41 -14.64 5.14
N SER A 11 -1.44 -13.74 5.06
CA SER A 11 -1.09 -12.87 6.18
C SER A 11 -1.68 -11.48 6.02
N ARG A 12 -2.40 -11.25 4.94
CA ARG A 12 -3.06 -9.97 4.65
C ARG A 12 -2.07 -8.82 4.68
N ARG A 13 -0.96 -8.99 3.96
CA ARG A 13 0.03 -7.94 3.90
C ARG A 13 0.92 -8.12 2.68
N TYR A 14 1.48 -7.01 2.23
CA TYR A 14 2.60 -7.05 1.30
C TYR A 14 3.88 -7.08 2.12
N GLU A 15 4.87 -7.78 1.62
CA GLU A 15 6.14 -7.97 2.32
C GLU A 15 7.28 -7.48 1.46
N ALA A 16 8.20 -6.74 2.05
CA ALA A 16 9.44 -6.34 1.39
C ALA A 16 10.58 -7.08 2.05
N ARG A 17 11.43 -7.72 1.24
CA ARG A 17 12.60 -8.43 1.75
C ARG A 17 13.84 -7.85 1.13
N VAL A 18 14.87 -7.75 1.95
CA VAL A 18 16.18 -7.31 1.51
C VAL A 18 17.14 -8.43 1.88
N GLY A 19 17.81 -9.01 0.89
CA GLY A 19 18.71 -10.12 1.15
C GLY A 19 18.05 -11.31 1.81
N GLY A 20 16.78 -11.52 1.51
CA GLY A 20 16.01 -12.61 2.11
C GLY A 20 15.40 -12.31 3.46
N GLU A 21 15.76 -11.18 4.06
CA GLU A 21 15.24 -10.79 5.37
C GLU A 21 14.01 -9.93 5.23
N LEU A 22 13.00 -10.16 6.07
CA LEU A 22 11.79 -9.33 6.07
C LEU A 22 12.15 -7.94 6.57
N ALA A 23 12.04 -6.96 5.69
CA ALA A 23 12.45 -5.59 5.98
C ALA A 23 11.29 -4.66 6.29
N ALA A 24 10.13 -4.90 5.69
CA ALA A 24 8.97 -4.04 5.90
C ALA A 24 7.71 -4.78 5.49
N ILE A 25 6.59 -4.33 6.03
CA ILE A 25 5.28 -4.89 5.68
C ILE A 25 4.28 -3.76 5.49
N ALA A 26 3.28 -4.03 4.67
CA ALA A 26 2.12 -3.14 4.52
C ALA A 26 0.88 -4.01 4.67
N GLU A 27 0.23 -3.86 5.80
CA GLU A 27 -0.93 -4.68 6.13
C GLU A 27 -2.18 -4.11 5.49
N TYR A 28 -3.05 -4.98 5.07
CA TYR A 28 -4.29 -4.56 4.42
C TYR A 28 -5.45 -5.49 4.78
N LEU A 29 -6.64 -4.98 4.55
CA LEU A 29 -7.85 -5.78 4.63
C LEU A 29 -8.51 -5.75 3.26
N PRO A 30 -8.87 -6.91 2.72
CA PRO A 30 -9.58 -6.91 1.46
C PRO A 30 -11.04 -6.54 1.70
N ALA A 31 -11.57 -5.73 0.82
CA ALA A 31 -12.98 -5.40 0.81
C ALA A 31 -13.44 -5.54 -0.63
N GLU A 32 -14.72 -5.44 -0.85
CA GLU A 32 -15.25 -5.64 -2.17
C GLU A 32 -14.70 -4.59 -3.12
N GLY A 33 -13.91 -5.01 -4.09
CA GLY A 33 -13.32 -4.10 -5.09
C GLY A 33 -12.27 -3.17 -4.55
N THR A 34 -11.84 -3.33 -3.30
CA THR A 34 -10.96 -2.37 -2.65
C THR A 34 -9.97 -3.07 -1.73
N VAL A 35 -8.78 -2.52 -1.65
CA VAL A 35 -7.77 -2.95 -0.68
C VAL A 35 -7.62 -1.82 0.33
N VAL A 36 -7.88 -2.13 1.59
CA VAL A 36 -7.80 -1.14 2.67
C VAL A 36 -6.44 -1.27 3.33
N PHE A 37 -5.56 -0.32 3.10
CA PHE A 37 -4.23 -0.35 3.74
C PHE A 37 -4.35 0.23 5.13
N THR A 38 -3.99 -0.57 6.14
CA THR A 38 -4.21 -0.20 7.53
C THR A 38 -2.95 0.14 8.29
N HIS A 39 -1.81 -0.44 7.92
CA HIS A 39 -0.59 -0.24 8.70
C HIS A 39 0.64 -0.56 7.86
N THR A 40 1.67 0.25 8.01
CA THR A 40 2.96 0.03 7.35
C THR A 40 4.03 0.05 8.43
N GLU A 41 4.96 -0.88 8.34
CA GLU A 41 6.02 -0.96 9.34
C GLU A 41 7.34 -1.29 8.64
N VAL A 42 8.40 -0.60 9.03
CA VAL A 42 9.76 -0.91 8.58
C VAL A 42 10.51 -1.43 9.79
N PHE A 43 11.14 -2.58 9.64
CA PHE A 43 11.81 -3.22 10.77
C PHE A 43 13.19 -2.63 10.99
N ASP A 44 13.72 -2.84 12.21
CA ASP A 44 14.98 -2.25 12.63
C ASP A 44 16.10 -2.62 11.66
N GLY A 45 16.91 -1.66 11.35
CA GLY A 45 18.04 -1.84 10.45
C GLY A 45 17.74 -1.54 9.00
N PHE A 46 16.47 -1.35 8.66
CA PHE A 46 16.10 -1.09 7.27
C PHE A 46 15.55 0.32 7.05
N GLU A 47 15.49 1.12 8.11
CA GLU A 47 14.97 2.49 7.97
C GLU A 47 15.95 3.33 7.15
N GLY A 48 15.40 4.30 6.45
CA GLY A 48 16.21 5.26 5.70
C GLY A 48 16.79 4.73 4.40
N ARG A 49 16.34 3.56 3.96
CA ARG A 49 16.87 2.97 2.72
C ARG A 49 15.88 2.98 1.58
N GLY A 50 14.75 3.65 1.76
CA GLY A 50 13.73 3.70 0.73
C GLY A 50 12.91 2.42 0.59
N VAL A 51 13.01 1.50 1.55
CA VAL A 51 12.30 0.23 1.49
C VAL A 51 10.80 0.46 1.56
N ALA A 52 10.36 1.34 2.47
CA ALA A 52 8.93 1.59 2.62
C ALA A 52 8.33 2.17 1.34
N SER A 53 9.01 3.11 0.71
CA SER A 53 8.52 3.69 -0.54
C SER A 53 8.45 2.65 -1.64
N ALA A 54 9.47 1.80 -1.74
CA ALA A 54 9.47 0.73 -2.73
C ALA A 54 8.32 -0.25 -2.48
N LEU A 55 8.07 -0.57 -1.21
CA LEU A 55 6.99 -1.46 -0.83
C LEU A 55 5.64 -0.89 -1.23
N ILE A 56 5.37 0.36 -0.87
CA ILE A 56 4.07 0.96 -1.16
C ILE A 56 3.88 1.14 -2.66
N ARG A 57 4.92 1.55 -3.39
CA ARG A 57 4.82 1.70 -4.83
C ARG A 57 4.46 0.37 -5.48
N SER A 58 5.13 -0.70 -5.09
CA SER A 58 4.85 -2.01 -5.65
C SER A 58 3.47 -2.52 -5.26
N ALA A 59 3.05 -2.26 -4.02
CA ALA A 59 1.73 -2.67 -3.57
C ALA A 59 0.64 -1.94 -4.36
N LEU A 60 0.80 -0.64 -4.56
CA LEU A 60 -0.19 0.13 -5.30
C LEU A 60 -0.24 -0.28 -6.77
N ASP A 61 0.93 -0.56 -7.36
CA ASP A 61 0.97 -1.03 -8.73
C ASP A 61 0.30 -2.39 -8.87
N ASP A 62 0.43 -3.24 -7.87
CA ASP A 62 -0.23 -4.55 -7.87
C ASP A 62 -1.74 -4.41 -7.76
N VAL A 63 -2.21 -3.50 -6.92
CA VAL A 63 -3.63 -3.22 -6.80
C VAL A 63 -4.19 -2.73 -8.13
N ARG A 64 -3.45 -1.86 -8.82
CA ARG A 64 -3.87 -1.36 -10.13
C ARG A 64 -3.96 -2.52 -11.13
N ARG A 65 -2.97 -3.41 -11.11
CA ARG A 65 -2.94 -4.54 -12.03
C ARG A 65 -4.13 -5.45 -11.80
N LYS A 66 -4.61 -5.55 -10.57
CA LYS A 66 -5.76 -6.36 -10.21
C LYS A 66 -7.09 -5.63 -10.41
N GLU A 67 -7.02 -4.41 -10.87
CA GLU A 67 -8.20 -3.57 -11.12
C GLU A 67 -9.03 -3.33 -9.88
N LEU A 68 -8.34 -3.12 -8.76
CA LEU A 68 -8.98 -2.79 -7.49
C LEU A 68 -8.67 -1.35 -7.12
N SER A 69 -9.43 -0.82 -6.18
CA SER A 69 -9.18 0.50 -5.63
C SER A 69 -8.46 0.41 -4.31
N VAL A 70 -7.95 1.52 -3.84
CA VAL A 70 -7.23 1.62 -2.57
C VAL A 70 -7.96 2.53 -1.62
N LEU A 71 -8.12 2.10 -0.37
CA LEU A 71 -8.56 2.99 0.69
C LEU A 71 -7.39 3.15 1.67
N PRO A 72 -6.69 4.28 1.65
CA PRO A 72 -5.48 4.44 2.46
C PRO A 72 -5.82 4.95 3.86
N VAL A 73 -6.14 4.02 4.75
CA VAL A 73 -6.36 4.34 6.15
C VAL A 73 -5.02 4.59 6.84
N CYS A 74 -3.99 3.86 6.43
CA CYS A 74 -2.65 4.05 6.96
C CYS A 74 -2.09 5.41 6.55
N PRO A 75 -1.63 6.24 7.50
CA PRO A 75 -1.11 7.58 7.15
C PRO A 75 0.06 7.54 6.17
N PHE A 76 0.92 6.53 6.26
CA PHE A 76 2.05 6.45 5.34
C PHE A 76 1.57 6.27 3.91
N VAL A 77 0.61 5.37 3.70
CA VAL A 77 0.07 5.14 2.36
C VAL A 77 -0.65 6.37 1.86
N ALA A 78 -1.42 7.01 2.73
CA ALA A 78 -2.15 8.23 2.36
C ALA A 78 -1.19 9.32 1.91
N GLN A 79 -0.10 9.52 2.65
CA GLN A 79 0.89 10.53 2.29
C GLN A 79 1.61 10.17 1.00
N PHE A 80 1.88 8.89 0.79
CA PHE A 80 2.55 8.45 -0.43
C PHE A 80 1.69 8.79 -1.66
N VAL A 81 0.39 8.52 -1.58
CA VAL A 81 -0.52 8.83 -2.67
C VAL A 81 -0.58 10.34 -2.89
N GLU A 82 -0.63 11.11 -1.82
CA GLU A 82 -0.70 12.58 -1.91
C GLU A 82 0.55 13.16 -2.56
N ARG A 83 1.68 12.53 -2.37
CA ARG A 83 2.93 12.99 -2.97
C ARG A 83 3.08 12.57 -4.41
N HIS A 84 2.29 11.60 -4.85
CA HIS A 84 2.37 11.07 -6.20
C HIS A 84 0.99 11.05 -6.86
N PRO A 85 0.32 12.21 -6.92
CA PRO A 85 -1.07 12.22 -7.39
C PRO A 85 -1.20 11.84 -8.85
N GLU A 86 -0.21 12.16 -9.67
CA GLU A 86 -0.27 11.80 -11.09
C GLU A 86 -0.29 10.30 -11.28
N GLU A 87 0.30 9.56 -10.33
CA GLU A 87 0.40 8.12 -10.47
C GLU A 87 -0.73 7.39 -9.77
N TYR A 88 -1.19 7.90 -8.63
CA TYR A 88 -2.04 7.08 -7.76
C TYR A 88 -3.34 7.71 -7.31
N ALA A 89 -3.59 8.98 -7.62
CA ALA A 89 -4.83 9.60 -7.18
C ALA A 89 -6.06 8.87 -7.72
N ASP A 90 -5.96 8.32 -8.92
CA ASP A 90 -7.07 7.63 -9.55
C ASP A 90 -7.36 6.28 -8.91
N LEU A 91 -6.42 5.72 -8.12
CA LEU A 91 -6.65 4.47 -7.44
C LEU A 91 -7.47 4.62 -6.17
N VAL A 92 -7.49 5.80 -5.59
CA VAL A 92 -8.08 5.99 -4.27
C VAL A 92 -9.59 5.89 -4.35
N HIS A 93 -10.14 4.98 -3.55
CA HIS A 93 -11.56 4.88 -3.39
C HIS A 93 -11.95 5.93 -2.36
N GLU A 94 -12.61 6.97 -2.80
CA GLU A 94 -13.03 7.99 -1.90
C GLU A 94 -14.33 7.61 -1.29
N VAL A 95 -14.31 7.35 -0.02
CA VAL A 95 -15.51 7.18 0.72
C VAL A 95 -15.95 8.56 1.05
N ARG A 96 -16.56 9.24 0.12
CA ARG A 96 -17.07 10.49 0.41
C ARG A 96 -18.47 10.34 0.68
N SER A 97 -18.93 11.04 1.63
CA SER A 97 -20.30 11.15 1.84
C SER A 97 -20.87 11.78 0.63
N ARG A 98 -21.58 11.01 -0.18
CA ARG A 98 -22.23 11.57 -1.27
C ARG A 98 -23.37 12.31 -0.78
N PRO A 99 -23.66 13.45 -1.29
CA PRO A 99 -24.89 14.15 -0.93
C PRO A 99 -26.02 13.23 -1.26
N VAL A 100 -26.93 13.12 -0.38
CA VAL A 100 -28.07 12.33 -0.63
C VAL A 100 -28.80 12.97 -1.76
N ARG A 101 -29.02 12.21 -2.78
CA ARG A 101 -29.72 12.69 -3.85
C ARG A 101 -31.06 12.37 -3.64
N ASP A 102 -31.78 13.22 -3.52
CA ASP A 102 -33.13 12.94 -3.31
C ASP A 102 -33.86 12.77 -4.47
#